data_5c6baa835123db4d8ac00994677a00e5
#
_entry.id   5c6baa835123db4d8ac00994677a00e5
#
_cell.length_a   1.000
_cell.length_b   1.000
_cell.length_c   1.000
_cell.angle_alpha   90.00
_cell.angle_beta   90.00
_cell.angle_gamma   90.00
#
_symmetry.space_group_name_H-M   'P 1'
#
loop_
_entity.id
_entity.type
_entity.pdbx_description
1 polymer ?
#
loop_
_entity_poly.entity_id
_entity_poly.type
_entity_poly.pdbx_seq_one_letter_code
_entity_poly.pdbx_strand_id
1 'polypeptide(L)'
;VYVDDVCDAIILAADSQKARGERFLISGNDYISWKHFFNTFEKILGVCSLKLMSSNEISKYNRNPLRFIKSILSQPKKAISWEPLKSILLLLKDKLSSNIKAFIMDLYSSYSTIKPKSIFIPDKQLNLLYSSETKVDISKAKNILGYEPKFTFSEGMDLTGKFIKSIYSSNPSSNS
;
A
#
# COMPACT_ATOMS: atom_id res chain seq x y z
N VAL A 1 -7.60 -5.06 -13.21
CA VAL A 1 -7.99 -4.34 -14.44
C VAL A 1 -6.84 -3.46 -14.90
N TYR A 2 -6.57 -3.42 -16.19
CA TYR A 2 -5.61 -2.50 -16.80
C TYR A 2 -6.25 -1.12 -17.03
N VAL A 3 -5.42 -0.07 -17.05
CA VAL A 3 -5.92 1.32 -17.08
C VAL A 3 -6.73 1.63 -18.33
N ASP A 4 -6.34 1.11 -19.49
CA ASP A 4 -7.05 1.34 -20.74
C ASP A 4 -8.45 0.74 -20.74
N ASP A 5 -8.63 -0.45 -20.11
CA ASP A 5 -9.96 -1.04 -19.90
C ASP A 5 -10.86 -0.15 -19.02
N VAL A 6 -10.27 0.55 -18.04
CA VAL A 6 -11.02 1.51 -17.20
C VAL A 6 -11.40 2.74 -18.02
N CYS A 7 -10.51 3.25 -18.87
CA CYS A 7 -10.80 4.36 -19.76
C CYS A 7 -11.93 4.01 -20.76
N ASP A 8 -11.87 2.82 -21.35
CA ASP A 8 -12.93 2.33 -22.23
C ASP A 8 -14.30 2.25 -21.49
N ALA A 9 -14.30 1.74 -20.26
CA ALA A 9 -15.52 1.67 -19.45
C ALA A 9 -16.10 3.06 -19.15
N ILE A 10 -15.25 4.07 -18.89
CA ILE A 10 -15.67 5.46 -18.65
C ILE A 10 -16.31 6.04 -19.91
N ILE A 11 -15.68 5.83 -21.07
CA ILE A 11 -16.20 6.31 -22.37
C ILE A 11 -17.57 5.66 -22.64
N LEU A 12 -17.68 4.34 -22.51
CA LEU A 12 -18.94 3.62 -22.69
C LEU A 12 -20.04 4.11 -21.73
N ALA A 13 -19.70 4.43 -20.49
CA ALA A 13 -20.65 4.97 -19.53
C ALA A 13 -21.07 6.41 -19.88
N ALA A 14 -20.17 7.23 -20.41
CA ALA A 14 -20.47 8.61 -20.83
C ALA A 14 -21.43 8.64 -22.03
N ASP A 15 -21.28 7.71 -22.96
CA ASP A 15 -22.09 7.63 -24.19
C ASP A 15 -23.46 6.93 -23.94
N SER A 16 -23.63 6.20 -22.85
CA SER A 16 -24.83 5.42 -22.58
C SER A 16 -25.87 6.19 -21.77
N GLN A 17 -27.03 6.44 -22.36
CA GLN A 17 -28.20 6.98 -21.63
C GLN A 17 -28.66 6.08 -20.47
N LYS A 18 -28.46 4.75 -20.58
CA LYS A 18 -28.81 3.77 -19.54
C LYS A 18 -27.87 3.82 -18.34
N ALA A 19 -26.71 4.49 -18.47
CA ALA A 19 -25.74 4.65 -17.38
C ALA A 19 -26.10 5.79 -16.41
N ARG A 20 -27.03 6.66 -16.78
CA ARG A 20 -27.37 7.86 -16.00
C ARG A 20 -27.88 7.50 -14.61
N GLY A 21 -27.19 7.95 -13.56
CA GLY A 21 -27.51 7.67 -12.16
C GLY A 21 -27.11 6.27 -11.67
N GLU A 22 -26.51 5.45 -12.54
CA GLU A 22 -26.11 4.09 -12.21
C GLU A 22 -24.67 4.01 -11.71
N ARG A 23 -24.37 2.92 -10.99
CA ARG A 23 -23.00 2.60 -10.51
C ARG A 23 -22.59 1.27 -11.11
N PHE A 24 -21.34 1.23 -11.60
CA PHE A 24 -20.75 0.05 -12.22
C PHE A 24 -19.49 -0.38 -11.49
N LEU A 25 -19.30 -1.68 -11.33
CA LEU A 25 -18.03 -2.26 -10.95
C LEU A 25 -17.29 -2.66 -12.22
N ILE A 26 -16.01 -2.31 -12.29
CA ILE A 26 -15.14 -2.60 -13.44
C ILE A 26 -13.98 -3.45 -12.96
N SER A 27 -13.72 -4.56 -13.64
CA SER A 27 -12.59 -5.45 -13.40
C SER A 27 -12.15 -6.11 -14.70
N GLY A 28 -10.97 -6.71 -14.70
CA GLY A 28 -10.53 -7.61 -15.75
C GLY A 28 -11.23 -8.96 -15.68
N ASN A 29 -11.01 -9.81 -16.68
CA ASN A 29 -11.52 -11.19 -16.70
C ASN A 29 -10.70 -12.14 -15.81
N ASP A 30 -9.43 -11.81 -15.55
CA ASP A 30 -8.52 -12.67 -14.80
C ASP A 30 -8.70 -12.52 -13.29
N TYR A 31 -8.80 -13.64 -12.60
CA TYR A 31 -8.81 -13.71 -11.15
C TYR A 31 -7.42 -14.02 -10.64
N ILE A 32 -6.72 -12.97 -10.19
CA ILE A 32 -5.32 -13.03 -9.79
C ILE A 32 -5.21 -12.92 -8.28
N SER A 33 -4.48 -13.85 -7.65
CA SER A 33 -4.16 -13.75 -6.23
C SER A 33 -3.19 -12.60 -5.96
N TRP A 34 -3.27 -11.98 -4.80
CA TRP A 34 -2.33 -10.94 -4.37
C TRP A 34 -0.87 -11.43 -4.38
N LYS A 35 -0.65 -12.70 -4.03
CA LYS A 35 0.68 -13.33 -4.13
C LYS A 35 1.20 -13.30 -5.56
N HIS A 36 0.36 -13.69 -6.54
CA HIS A 36 0.76 -13.70 -7.95
C HIS A 36 1.04 -12.27 -8.44
N PHE A 37 0.17 -11.31 -8.10
CA PHE A 37 0.33 -9.91 -8.43
C PHE A 37 1.67 -9.35 -7.94
N PHE A 38 1.96 -9.48 -6.65
CA PHE A 38 3.21 -8.96 -6.09
C PHE A 38 4.46 -9.69 -6.59
N ASN A 39 4.41 -11.01 -6.78
CA ASN A 39 5.52 -11.77 -7.36
C ASN A 39 5.85 -11.31 -8.79
N THR A 40 4.83 -10.91 -9.57
CA THR A 40 5.05 -10.37 -10.92
C THR A 40 5.76 -9.01 -10.85
N PHE A 41 5.38 -8.15 -9.90
CA PHE A 41 6.11 -6.90 -9.67
C PHE A 41 7.57 -7.13 -9.24
N GLU A 42 7.85 -8.10 -8.35
CA GLU A 42 9.23 -8.43 -7.97
C GLU A 42 10.07 -8.83 -9.18
N LYS A 43 9.50 -9.64 -10.09
CA LYS A 43 10.18 -10.02 -11.33
C LYS A 43 10.46 -8.82 -12.23
N ILE A 44 9.51 -7.89 -12.37
CA ILE A 44 9.68 -6.67 -13.17
C ILE A 44 10.78 -5.78 -12.59
N LEU A 45 10.81 -5.63 -11.26
CA LEU A 45 11.77 -4.78 -10.54
C LEU A 45 13.12 -5.45 -10.31
N GLY A 46 13.26 -6.77 -10.55
CA GLY A 46 14.47 -7.53 -10.26
C GLY A 46 14.81 -7.62 -8.77
N VAL A 47 13.80 -7.56 -7.89
CA VAL A 47 13.97 -7.60 -6.44
C VAL A 47 13.30 -8.84 -5.84
N CYS A 48 13.74 -9.24 -4.64
CA CYS A 48 13.11 -10.30 -3.85
C CYS A 48 12.93 -9.77 -2.43
N SER A 49 11.76 -9.19 -2.17
CA SER A 49 11.45 -8.50 -0.91
C SER A 49 10.22 -9.05 -0.21
N LEU A 50 9.41 -9.85 -0.90
CA LEU A 50 8.17 -10.40 -0.36
C LEU A 50 8.43 -11.50 0.66
N LYS A 51 7.74 -11.39 1.79
CA LYS A 51 7.69 -12.43 2.81
C LYS A 51 6.25 -12.92 2.97
N LEU A 52 6.04 -14.21 2.74
CA LEU A 52 4.75 -14.83 3.03
C LEU A 52 4.59 -14.96 4.54
N MET A 53 3.45 -14.50 5.04
CA MET A 53 3.08 -14.60 6.45
C MET A 53 1.66 -15.16 6.56
N SER A 54 1.45 -16.05 7.53
CA SER A 54 0.11 -16.52 7.86
C SER A 54 -0.70 -15.46 8.61
N SER A 55 -2.03 -15.55 8.55
CA SER A 55 -2.92 -14.63 9.30
C SER A 55 -2.63 -14.65 10.81
N ASN A 56 -2.21 -15.82 11.37
CA ASN A 56 -1.84 -15.94 12.77
C ASN A 56 -0.54 -15.17 13.07
N GLU A 57 0.46 -15.25 12.21
CA GLU A 57 1.71 -14.49 12.36
C GLU A 57 1.46 -12.99 12.28
N ILE A 58 0.64 -12.55 11.33
CA ILE A 58 0.24 -11.14 11.18
C ILE A 58 -0.50 -10.66 12.45
N SER A 59 -1.44 -11.46 12.98
CA SER A 59 -2.18 -11.13 14.19
C SER A 59 -1.26 -11.05 15.41
N LYS A 60 -0.35 -12.01 15.59
CA LYS A 60 0.64 -12.02 16.67
C LYS A 60 1.58 -10.81 16.57
N TYR A 61 1.99 -10.48 15.36
CA TYR A 61 2.82 -9.30 15.12
C TYR A 61 2.09 -8.00 15.45
N ASN A 62 0.81 -7.87 15.09
CA ASN A 62 0.00 -6.69 15.35
C ASN A 62 -0.38 -6.52 16.82
N ARG A 63 -0.42 -7.61 17.62
CA ARG A 63 -0.68 -7.59 19.07
C ARG A 63 0.54 -7.20 19.90
N ASN A 64 1.75 -7.14 19.33
CA ASN A 64 2.95 -6.86 20.10
C ASN A 64 3.03 -5.38 20.50
N PRO A 65 2.87 -5.00 21.78
CA PRO A 65 2.87 -3.60 22.23
C PRO A 65 4.23 -2.92 22.02
N LEU A 66 5.33 -3.67 22.05
CA LEU A 66 6.68 -3.15 21.80
C LEU A 66 6.83 -2.62 20.36
N ARG A 67 6.00 -3.11 19.43
CA ARG A 67 5.99 -2.62 18.07
C ARG A 67 5.47 -1.19 17.98
N PHE A 68 4.44 -0.86 18.74
CA PHE A 68 3.92 0.50 18.82
C PHE A 68 5.00 1.46 19.30
N ILE A 69 5.72 1.10 20.36
CA ILE A 69 6.85 1.87 20.87
C ILE A 69 7.94 1.98 19.80
N LYS A 70 8.28 0.88 19.13
CA LYS A 70 9.30 0.85 18.08
C LYS A 70 8.90 1.65 16.85
N SER A 71 7.61 1.68 16.47
CA SER A 71 7.10 2.52 15.37
C SER A 71 7.13 4.01 15.70
N ILE A 72 6.86 4.37 16.96
CA ILE A 72 7.01 5.74 17.47
C ILE A 72 8.47 6.17 17.39
N LEU A 73 9.39 5.33 17.84
CA LEU A 73 10.82 5.62 17.81
C LEU A 73 11.40 5.70 16.38
N SER A 74 10.86 4.90 15.45
CA SER A 74 11.31 4.91 14.04
C SER A 74 10.76 6.05 13.19
N GLN A 75 9.68 6.70 13.62
CA GLN A 75 9.06 7.83 12.92
C GLN A 75 8.71 8.98 13.89
N PRO A 76 9.71 9.60 14.52
CA PRO A 76 9.49 10.57 15.60
C PRO A 76 8.66 11.78 15.17
N LYS A 77 8.78 12.22 13.89
CA LYS A 77 7.94 13.34 13.36
C LYS A 77 6.45 13.01 13.36
N LYS A 78 6.07 11.76 13.05
CA LYS A 78 4.65 11.32 13.13
C LYS A 78 4.20 11.08 14.57
N ALA A 79 5.10 10.66 15.43
CA ALA A 79 4.81 10.48 16.85
C ALA A 79 4.52 11.81 17.55
N ILE A 80 5.30 12.85 17.26
CA ILE A 80 5.10 14.19 17.82
C ILE A 80 3.81 14.85 17.32
N SER A 81 3.34 14.53 16.10
CA SER A 81 2.07 15.01 15.57
C SER A 81 0.84 14.25 16.12
N TRP A 82 1.05 13.16 16.86
CA TRP A 82 -0.06 12.41 17.48
C TRP A 82 -0.55 13.11 18.75
N GLU A 83 -1.74 13.68 18.70
CA GLU A 83 -2.31 14.52 19.77
C GLU A 83 -2.24 13.92 21.20
N PRO A 84 -2.51 12.61 21.43
CA PRO A 84 -2.37 12.06 22.77
C PRO A 84 -0.94 12.08 23.31
N LEU A 85 0.06 11.85 22.45
CA LEU A 85 1.47 11.90 22.86
C LEU A 85 1.92 13.34 23.14
N LYS A 86 1.44 14.27 22.33
CA LYS A 86 1.70 15.71 22.49
C LYS A 86 1.15 16.23 23.82
N SER A 87 -0.07 15.80 24.18
CA SER A 87 -0.69 16.14 25.47
C SER A 87 0.10 15.58 26.65
N ILE A 88 0.55 14.33 26.58
CA ILE A 88 1.40 13.69 27.60
C ILE A 88 2.76 14.39 27.70
N LEU A 89 3.39 14.71 26.58
CA LEU A 89 4.68 15.45 26.56
C LEU A 89 4.55 16.86 27.14
N LEU A 90 3.43 17.56 26.88
CA LEU A 90 3.15 18.87 27.46
C LEU A 90 2.93 18.79 28.97
N LEU A 91 2.19 17.77 29.46
CA LEU A 91 1.97 17.53 30.88
C LEU A 91 3.27 17.15 31.65
N LEU A 92 4.19 16.48 30.95
CA LEU A 92 5.47 16.05 31.53
C LEU A 92 6.60 17.07 31.34
N LYS A 93 6.40 18.13 30.53
CA LYS A 93 7.43 19.10 30.18
C LYS A 93 8.12 19.72 31.39
N ASP A 94 7.36 19.99 32.45
CA ASP A 94 7.89 20.64 33.66
C ASP A 94 8.41 19.62 34.69
N LYS A 95 8.09 18.33 34.56
CA LYS A 95 8.51 17.26 35.47
C LYS A 95 9.69 16.44 34.95
N LEU A 96 10.07 16.56 33.68
CA LEU A 96 11.21 15.83 33.12
C LEU A 96 12.53 16.53 33.49
N SER A 97 13.38 15.79 34.20
CA SER A 97 14.78 16.19 34.45
C SER A 97 15.53 16.47 33.14
N SER A 98 16.48 17.43 33.19
CA SER A 98 17.37 17.78 32.08
C SER A 98 18.07 16.55 31.47
N ASN A 99 18.42 15.56 32.30
CA ASN A 99 19.08 14.32 31.86
C ASN A 99 18.15 13.43 31.00
N ILE A 100 16.84 13.40 31.30
CA ILE A 100 15.87 12.65 30.52
C ILE A 100 15.62 13.36 29.16
N LYS A 101 15.59 14.68 29.15
CA LYS A 101 15.49 15.47 27.91
C LYS A 101 16.70 15.23 27.01
N ALA A 102 17.92 15.25 27.58
CA ALA A 102 19.16 14.96 26.85
C ALA A 102 19.18 13.52 26.30
N PHE A 103 18.77 12.53 27.11
CA PHE A 103 18.66 11.13 26.69
C PHE A 103 17.66 10.95 25.54
N ILE A 104 16.49 11.60 25.58
CA ILE A 104 15.50 11.56 24.49
C ILE A 104 16.08 12.20 23.22
N MET A 105 16.80 13.30 23.32
CA MET A 105 17.44 13.97 22.19
C MET A 105 18.58 13.15 21.60
N ASP A 106 19.38 12.47 22.43
CA ASP A 106 20.45 11.58 22.01
C ASP A 106 19.89 10.33 21.31
N LEU A 107 18.84 9.73 21.86
CA LEU A 107 18.10 8.65 21.18
C LEU A 107 17.56 9.10 19.81
N TYR A 108 17.08 10.34 19.72
CA TYR A 108 16.57 10.91 18.49
C TYR A 108 17.65 11.10 17.44
N SER A 109 18.83 11.60 17.82
CA SER A 109 19.98 11.80 16.94
C SER A 109 20.56 10.48 16.45
N SER A 110 20.71 9.50 17.34
CA SER A 110 21.24 8.16 17.03
C SER A 110 20.32 7.36 16.10
N TYR A 111 19.00 7.55 16.20
CA TYR A 111 18.01 6.86 15.34
C TYR A 111 17.86 7.49 13.95
N SER A 112 18.21 8.76 13.78
CA SER A 112 18.11 9.44 12.48
C SER A 112 19.11 8.92 11.45
N THR A 113 20.20 8.30 11.90
CA THR A 113 21.27 7.73 11.06
C THR A 113 21.01 6.28 10.61
N ILE A 114 20.15 5.55 11.31
CA ILE A 114 19.80 4.18 10.96
C ILE A 114 18.44 4.19 10.27
N LYS A 115 18.38 4.12 8.95
CA LYS A 115 17.13 3.81 8.23
C LYS A 115 16.78 2.34 8.50
N PRO A 116 15.86 2.01 9.43
CA PRO A 116 15.46 0.62 9.62
C PRO A 116 14.84 0.13 8.32
N LYS A 117 15.28 -1.02 7.82
CA LYS A 117 14.62 -1.74 6.73
C LYS A 117 13.20 -2.05 7.22
N SER A 118 12.26 -1.14 6.96
CA SER A 118 10.90 -1.26 7.48
C SER A 118 10.18 -2.36 6.71
N ILE A 119 9.91 -3.49 7.38
CA ILE A 119 9.03 -4.51 6.83
C ILE A 119 7.60 -3.94 6.93
N PHE A 120 6.96 -3.73 5.77
CA PHE A 120 5.54 -3.40 5.73
C PHE A 120 4.74 -4.64 6.13
N ILE A 121 3.93 -4.51 7.16
CA ILE A 121 3.00 -5.55 7.58
C ILE A 121 1.59 -4.96 7.51
N PRO A 122 0.66 -5.63 6.81
CA PRO A 122 -0.69 -5.14 6.66
C PRO A 122 -1.39 -5.01 8.02
N ASP A 123 -2.18 -3.98 8.19
CA ASP A 123 -3.11 -3.84 9.29
C ASP A 123 -4.27 -4.84 9.18
N LYS A 124 -5.21 -4.80 10.13
CA LYS A 124 -6.35 -5.74 10.13
C LYS A 124 -7.21 -5.62 8.88
N GLN A 125 -7.46 -4.40 8.39
CA GLN A 125 -8.34 -4.17 7.23
C GLN A 125 -7.66 -4.65 5.95
N LEU A 126 -6.40 -4.31 5.77
CA LEU A 126 -5.62 -4.72 4.61
C LEU A 126 -5.37 -6.23 4.60
N ASN A 127 -5.19 -6.86 5.79
CA ASN A 127 -5.09 -8.31 5.89
C ASN A 127 -6.40 -9.00 5.48
N LEU A 128 -7.57 -8.46 5.86
CA LEU A 128 -8.86 -8.97 5.40
C LEU A 128 -9.01 -8.84 3.89
N LEU A 129 -8.58 -7.72 3.31
CA LEU A 129 -8.59 -7.53 1.86
C LEU A 129 -7.70 -8.56 1.14
N TYR A 130 -6.48 -8.77 1.63
CA TYR A 130 -5.53 -9.70 1.01
C TYR A 130 -5.91 -11.17 1.17
N SER A 131 -6.70 -11.51 2.18
CA SER A 131 -7.23 -12.86 2.39
C SER A 131 -8.61 -13.09 1.78
N SER A 132 -9.21 -12.06 1.18
CA SER A 132 -10.53 -12.17 0.53
C SER A 132 -10.43 -12.95 -0.77
N GLU A 133 -11.31 -13.93 -0.94
CA GLU A 133 -11.52 -14.67 -2.19
C GLU A 133 -12.68 -14.10 -3.03
N THR A 134 -13.13 -12.90 -2.68
CA THR A 134 -14.26 -12.24 -3.34
C THR A 134 -13.92 -11.90 -4.79
N LYS A 135 -14.77 -12.31 -5.70
CA LYS A 135 -14.70 -11.96 -7.12
C LYS A 135 -15.61 -10.77 -7.39
N VAL A 136 -15.12 -9.84 -8.19
CA VAL A 136 -15.91 -8.68 -8.62
C VAL A 136 -16.83 -9.09 -9.76
N ASP A 137 -18.15 -8.96 -9.56
CA ASP A 137 -19.12 -9.19 -10.61
C ASP A 137 -19.26 -7.95 -11.51
N ILE A 138 -18.91 -8.11 -12.78
CA ILE A 138 -18.98 -7.07 -13.81
C ILE A 138 -20.16 -7.28 -14.78
N SER A 139 -21.06 -8.18 -14.48
CA SER A 139 -22.21 -8.52 -15.36
C SER A 139 -23.07 -7.30 -15.68
N LYS A 140 -23.27 -6.40 -14.72
CA LYS A 140 -24.01 -5.15 -14.93
C LYS A 140 -23.30 -4.25 -15.97
N ALA A 141 -21.99 -4.09 -15.87
CA ALA A 141 -21.21 -3.30 -16.83
C ALA A 141 -21.26 -3.94 -18.23
N LYS A 142 -21.12 -5.25 -18.32
CA LYS A 142 -21.23 -5.98 -19.58
C LYS A 142 -22.61 -5.79 -20.22
N ASN A 143 -23.68 -5.97 -19.46
CA ASN A 143 -25.04 -5.96 -20.00
C ASN A 143 -25.56 -4.55 -20.35
N ILE A 144 -25.19 -3.52 -19.59
CA ILE A 144 -25.70 -2.16 -19.78
C ILE A 144 -24.79 -1.33 -20.66
N LEU A 145 -23.46 -1.44 -20.49
CA LEU A 145 -22.47 -0.64 -21.19
C LEU A 145 -21.87 -1.36 -22.42
N GLY A 146 -22.02 -2.70 -22.50
CA GLY A 146 -21.27 -3.50 -23.47
C GLY A 146 -19.78 -3.58 -23.11
N TYR A 147 -19.43 -3.38 -21.83
CA TYR A 147 -18.04 -3.41 -21.37
C TYR A 147 -17.44 -4.80 -21.51
N GLU A 148 -16.31 -4.90 -22.20
CA GLU A 148 -15.51 -6.11 -22.30
C GLU A 148 -14.04 -5.76 -22.05
N PRO A 149 -13.42 -6.29 -20.96
CA PRO A 149 -12.00 -6.07 -20.72
C PRO A 149 -11.16 -6.74 -21.83
N LYS A 150 -10.25 -5.97 -22.39
CA LYS A 150 -9.40 -6.38 -23.53
C LYS A 150 -8.06 -6.94 -23.09
N PHE A 151 -7.56 -6.46 -21.94
CA PHE A 151 -6.24 -6.82 -21.45
C PHE A 151 -6.31 -7.96 -20.44
N THR A 152 -5.48 -8.99 -20.68
CA THR A 152 -5.15 -9.99 -19.66
C THR A 152 -4.22 -9.39 -18.61
N PHE A 153 -4.13 -10.05 -17.46
CA PHE A 153 -3.19 -9.65 -16.41
C PHE A 153 -1.74 -9.60 -16.92
N SER A 154 -1.32 -10.59 -17.71
CA SER A 154 0.03 -10.65 -18.25
C SER A 154 0.35 -9.47 -19.17
N GLU A 155 -0.53 -9.18 -20.10
CA GLU A 155 -0.37 -8.05 -21.04
C GLU A 155 -0.31 -6.71 -20.30
N GLY A 156 -1.21 -6.47 -19.34
CA GLY A 156 -1.20 -5.26 -18.53
C GLY A 156 0.08 -5.14 -17.68
N MET A 157 0.60 -6.24 -17.14
CA MET A 157 1.85 -6.24 -16.40
C MET A 157 3.09 -6.03 -17.28
N ASP A 158 3.09 -6.55 -18.50
CA ASP A 158 4.17 -6.31 -19.47
C ASP A 158 4.25 -4.84 -19.86
N LEU A 159 3.11 -4.21 -20.14
CA LEU A 159 3.03 -2.78 -20.43
C LEU A 159 3.47 -1.94 -19.21
N THR A 160 2.99 -2.29 -18.02
CA THR A 160 3.41 -1.65 -16.77
C THR A 160 4.90 -1.79 -16.54
N GLY A 161 5.47 -2.96 -16.82
CA GLY A 161 6.90 -3.22 -16.72
C GLY A 161 7.75 -2.36 -17.67
N LYS A 162 7.30 -2.17 -18.91
CA LYS A 162 7.94 -1.26 -19.88
C LYS A 162 7.91 0.18 -19.38
N PHE A 163 6.77 0.63 -18.87
CA PHE A 163 6.61 1.97 -18.30
C PHE A 163 7.54 2.21 -17.11
N ILE A 164 7.57 1.27 -16.16
CA ILE A 164 8.46 1.34 -14.98
C ILE A 164 9.92 1.44 -15.44
N LYS A 165 10.36 0.57 -16.34
CA LYS A 165 11.74 0.59 -16.86
C LYS A 165 12.08 1.91 -17.55
N SER A 166 11.17 2.51 -18.29
CA SER A 166 11.41 3.82 -18.95
C SER A 166 11.65 4.94 -17.93
N ILE A 167 10.89 4.97 -16.82
CA ILE A 167 11.07 5.96 -15.74
C ILE A 167 12.41 5.75 -15.04
N TYR A 168 12.77 4.52 -14.70
CA TYR A 168 14.04 4.23 -14.01
C TYR A 168 15.26 4.45 -14.88
N SER A 169 15.13 4.24 -16.21
CA SER A 169 16.22 4.52 -17.14
C SER A 169 16.45 6.03 -17.36
N SER A 170 15.39 6.84 -17.22
CA SER A 170 15.50 8.30 -17.37
C SER A 170 15.98 9.02 -16.10
N ASN A 171 16.03 8.34 -14.93
CA ASN A 171 16.49 8.90 -13.65
C ASN A 171 17.57 8.02 -12.99
N PRO A 172 18.81 8.00 -13.46
CA PRO A 172 19.89 7.18 -12.87
C PRO A 172 20.38 7.66 -11.49
N SER A 173 19.86 8.79 -10.97
CA SER A 173 20.41 9.45 -9.76
C SER A 173 19.79 9.00 -8.42
N SER A 174 18.97 7.94 -8.37
CA SER A 174 18.33 7.49 -7.11
C SER A 174 18.95 6.23 -6.48
N ASN A 175 20.09 5.75 -6.98
CA ASN A 175 20.82 4.58 -6.47
C ASN A 175 22.17 4.95 -5.85
N SER A 176 22.19 5.92 -4.94
CA SER A 176 23.35 6.17 -4.06
C SER A 176 22.91 6.31 -2.60
#